data_79d6c2eec1063080b09332e91d62e558
#
_entry.id   79d6c2eec1063080b09332e91d62e558
#
_cell.length_a   1.000
_cell.length_b   1.000
_cell.length_c   1.000
_cell.angle_alpha   90.00
_cell.angle_beta   90.00
_cell.angle_gamma   90.00
#
_symmetry.space_group_name_H-M   'P 1'
#
loop_
_entity.id
_entity.type
_entity.pdbx_description
1 polymer ?
#
loop_
_entity_poly.entity_id
_entity_poly.type
_entity_poly.pdbx_seq_one_letter_code
_entity_poly.pdbx_strand_id
1 'polypeptide(L)'
;MQLQDYWTIVKRWWWLMVACVLVASVSSYIGTLGMPRIYQATATVMIGQSIQEANPSSNDIWVSQQLAATYSQMVKRQPILQGAAQALGLNFIPSGGNVSTRQIESTQLLEISVRDTDPTRAKALADEICNQLVLQSPTNSRDQARQDFVQAQLSDLETKVKVTEDEIEAEQAKLDAANSARAIQ
;
A
#
# COMPACT_ATOMS: atom_id res chain seq x y z
N MET A 1 9.49 51.54 -45.79
CA MET A 1 10.21 50.28 -45.65
C MET A 1 9.33 49.21 -46.28
N GLN A 2 9.73 48.70 -47.45
CA GLN A 2 8.89 47.79 -48.23
C GLN A 2 9.17 46.35 -47.78
N LEU A 3 8.13 45.52 -47.69
CA LEU A 3 8.20 44.08 -47.39
C LEU A 3 9.23 43.31 -48.25
N GLN A 4 9.58 43.85 -49.39
CA GLN A 4 10.54 43.26 -50.33
C GLN A 4 11.99 43.27 -49.79
N ASP A 5 12.36 44.24 -48.96
CA ASP A 5 13.71 44.34 -48.39
C ASP A 5 13.96 43.23 -47.37
N TYR A 6 12.92 42.85 -46.60
CA TYR A 6 13.00 41.72 -45.66
C TYR A 6 13.17 40.39 -46.37
N TRP A 7 12.51 40.20 -47.50
CA TRP A 7 12.59 38.95 -48.25
C TRP A 7 14.00 38.70 -48.83
N THR A 8 14.69 39.75 -49.27
CA THR A 8 16.07 39.64 -49.77
C THR A 8 17.06 39.34 -48.66
N ILE A 9 16.87 39.90 -47.46
CA ILE A 9 17.72 39.63 -46.29
C ILE A 9 17.55 38.18 -45.84
N VAL A 10 16.30 37.70 -45.71
CA VAL A 10 16.00 36.31 -45.34
C VAL A 10 16.58 35.33 -46.34
N LYS A 11 16.44 35.60 -47.67
CA LYS A 11 16.97 34.72 -48.71
C LYS A 11 18.49 34.66 -48.74
N ARG A 12 19.18 35.74 -48.31
CA ARG A 12 20.65 35.81 -48.26
C ARG A 12 21.21 35.11 -47.01
N TRP A 13 20.44 35.12 -45.91
CA TRP A 13 20.89 34.61 -44.61
C TRP A 13 20.16 33.33 -44.19
N TRP A 14 19.36 32.72 -45.09
CA TRP A 14 18.57 31.53 -44.79
C TRP A 14 19.42 30.36 -44.30
N TRP A 15 20.67 30.24 -44.79
CA TRP A 15 21.63 29.24 -44.33
C TRP A 15 21.92 29.38 -42.83
N LEU A 16 22.08 30.59 -42.33
CA LEU A 16 22.28 30.82 -40.89
C LEU A 16 21.08 30.36 -40.11
N MET A 17 19.86 30.60 -40.57
CA MET A 17 18.65 30.12 -39.93
C MET A 17 18.60 28.59 -39.91
N VAL A 18 18.93 27.93 -41.01
CA VAL A 18 19.01 26.46 -41.08
C VAL A 18 20.11 25.93 -40.17
N ALA A 19 21.27 26.55 -40.11
CA ALA A 19 22.35 26.16 -39.22
C ALA A 19 21.93 26.27 -37.73
N CYS A 20 21.25 27.35 -37.33
CA CYS A 20 20.72 27.50 -35.96
C CYS A 20 19.68 26.42 -35.61
N VAL A 21 18.78 26.09 -36.53
CA VAL A 21 17.79 25.03 -36.32
C VAL A 21 18.47 23.67 -36.19
N LEU A 22 19.47 23.38 -37.01
CA LEU A 22 20.24 22.13 -36.92
C LEU A 22 20.96 22.01 -35.57
N VAL A 23 21.68 23.08 -35.17
CA VAL A 23 22.38 23.09 -33.87
C VAL A 23 21.41 22.91 -32.71
N ALA A 24 20.27 23.60 -32.73
CA ALA A 24 19.24 23.46 -31.69
C ALA A 24 18.65 22.04 -31.67
N SER A 25 18.38 21.44 -32.83
CA SER A 25 17.86 20.08 -32.94
C SER A 25 18.84 19.03 -32.41
N VAL A 26 20.13 19.15 -32.79
CA VAL A 26 21.19 18.24 -32.34
C VAL A 26 21.41 18.39 -30.83
N SER A 27 21.46 19.60 -30.30
CA SER A 27 21.60 19.84 -28.86
C SER A 27 20.42 19.28 -28.08
N SER A 28 19.20 19.48 -28.57
CA SER A 28 17.99 18.92 -27.94
C SER A 28 18.00 17.39 -27.96
N TYR A 29 18.40 16.79 -29.07
CA TYR A 29 18.48 15.34 -29.22
C TYR A 29 19.50 14.72 -28.24
N ILE A 30 20.72 15.30 -28.18
CA ILE A 30 21.76 14.85 -27.25
C ILE A 30 21.29 15.02 -25.80
N GLY A 31 20.68 16.15 -25.45
CA GLY A 31 20.13 16.39 -24.12
C GLY A 31 19.06 15.36 -23.72
N THR A 32 18.19 14.99 -24.64
CA THR A 32 17.12 14.01 -24.41
C THR A 32 17.67 12.58 -24.27
N LEU A 33 18.70 12.19 -24.99
CA LEU A 33 19.34 10.88 -24.88
C LEU A 33 19.98 10.64 -23.51
N GLY A 34 20.43 11.68 -22.84
CA GLY A 34 21.03 11.62 -21.51
C GLY A 34 20.01 11.52 -20.35
N MET A 35 18.71 11.68 -20.63
CA MET A 35 17.69 11.63 -19.57
C MET A 35 17.38 10.19 -19.15
N PRO A 36 17.47 9.86 -17.86
CA PRO A 36 17.09 8.54 -17.38
C PRO A 36 15.59 8.32 -17.58
N ARG A 37 15.23 7.12 -18.01
CA ARG A 37 13.82 6.72 -18.10
C ARG A 37 13.26 6.58 -16.71
N ILE A 38 12.14 7.22 -16.44
CA ILE A 38 11.43 7.15 -15.17
C ILE A 38 10.17 6.33 -15.39
N TYR A 39 10.03 5.27 -14.60
CA TYR A 39 8.85 4.40 -14.58
C TYR A 39 8.00 4.76 -13.37
N GLN A 40 6.69 4.67 -13.52
CA GLN A 40 5.74 4.88 -12.44
C GLN A 40 4.94 3.61 -12.22
N ALA A 41 4.93 3.12 -10.99
CA ALA A 41 4.03 2.05 -10.55
C ALA A 41 2.99 2.65 -9.60
N THR A 42 1.77 2.14 -9.66
CA THR A 42 0.66 2.59 -8.83
C THR A 42 0.04 1.40 -8.12
N ALA A 43 -0.09 1.49 -6.81
CA ALA A 43 -0.84 0.56 -5.98
C ALA A 43 -2.02 1.30 -5.35
N THR A 44 -3.13 0.60 -5.11
CA THR A 44 -4.35 1.19 -4.56
C THR A 44 -4.71 0.52 -3.24
N VAL A 45 -4.95 1.33 -2.23
CA VAL A 45 -5.39 0.88 -0.90
C VAL A 45 -6.78 1.43 -0.62
N MET A 46 -7.65 0.60 -0.07
CA MET A 46 -8.94 1.04 0.43
C MET A 46 -8.82 1.44 1.91
N ILE A 47 -9.43 2.56 2.26
CA ILE A 47 -9.41 3.14 3.61
C ILE A 47 -10.83 3.20 4.14
N GLY A 48 -11.10 2.47 5.25
CA GLY A 48 -12.39 2.47 5.92
C GLY A 48 -13.03 1.08 6.01
N GLN A 49 -14.08 0.96 6.83
CA GLN A 49 -14.77 -0.30 7.13
C GLN A 49 -16.04 -0.51 6.31
N SER A 50 -16.38 0.39 5.42
CA SER A 50 -17.69 0.46 4.75
C SER A 50 -18.02 -0.72 3.82
N ILE A 51 -17.07 -1.62 3.54
CA ILE A 51 -17.39 -2.87 2.82
C ILE A 51 -18.10 -3.90 3.70
N GLN A 52 -17.90 -3.83 5.02
CA GLN A 52 -18.51 -4.77 5.96
C GLN A 52 -19.95 -4.38 6.34
N GLU A 53 -20.34 -3.14 6.07
CA GLU A 53 -21.69 -2.67 6.32
C GLU A 53 -22.49 -2.61 5.02
N ALA A 54 -23.63 -3.32 4.98
CA ALA A 54 -24.51 -3.39 3.82
C ALA A 54 -25.14 -2.03 3.44
N ASN A 55 -25.06 -1.02 4.29
CA ASN A 55 -25.62 0.30 4.05
C ASN A 55 -24.80 1.40 4.76
N PRO A 56 -23.66 1.84 4.17
CA PRO A 56 -22.83 2.87 4.76
C PRO A 56 -23.55 4.21 4.84
N SER A 57 -23.49 4.87 5.97
CA SER A 57 -24.05 6.20 6.15
C SER A 57 -23.20 7.26 5.46
N SER A 58 -23.82 8.41 5.10
CA SER A 58 -23.09 9.53 4.51
C SER A 58 -21.96 10.04 5.43
N ASN A 59 -22.12 9.88 6.73
CA ASN A 59 -21.12 10.24 7.73
C ASN A 59 -19.89 9.31 7.65
N ASP A 60 -20.08 8.01 7.41
CA ASP A 60 -18.99 7.04 7.29
C ASP A 60 -18.13 7.30 6.05
N ILE A 61 -18.77 7.73 4.97
CA ILE A 61 -18.08 8.14 3.74
C ILE A 61 -17.23 9.40 4.02
N TRP A 62 -17.79 10.39 4.71
CA TRP A 62 -17.07 11.62 5.03
C TRP A 62 -15.88 11.37 5.95
N VAL A 63 -16.05 10.56 7.00
CA VAL A 63 -14.97 10.16 7.92
C VAL A 63 -13.89 9.39 7.17
N SER A 64 -14.26 8.48 6.27
CA SER A 64 -13.29 7.73 5.46
C SER A 64 -12.47 8.64 4.53
N GLN A 65 -13.08 9.67 3.96
CA GLN A 65 -12.37 10.67 3.15
C GLN A 65 -11.37 11.47 3.98
N GLN A 66 -11.77 11.87 5.19
CA GLN A 66 -10.87 12.59 6.12
C GLN A 66 -9.69 11.70 6.54
N LEU A 67 -9.95 10.42 6.79
CA LEU A 67 -8.89 9.43 7.08
C LEU A 67 -7.96 9.26 5.88
N ALA A 68 -8.49 9.17 4.66
CA ALA A 68 -7.68 9.04 3.45
C ALA A 68 -6.72 10.24 3.27
N ALA A 69 -7.16 11.46 3.59
CA ALA A 69 -6.29 12.63 3.59
C ALA A 69 -5.14 12.50 4.61
N THR A 70 -5.45 11.99 5.81
CA THR A 70 -4.44 11.73 6.86
C THR A 70 -3.45 10.67 6.43
N TYR A 71 -3.92 9.53 5.92
CA TYR A 71 -3.06 8.45 5.43
C TYR A 71 -2.20 8.88 4.24
N SER A 72 -2.72 9.73 3.36
CA SER A 72 -1.95 10.29 2.25
C SER A 72 -0.71 11.07 2.72
N GLN A 73 -0.81 11.75 3.86
CA GLN A 73 0.33 12.43 4.48
C GLN A 73 1.28 11.44 5.20
N MET A 74 0.74 10.37 5.77
CA MET A 74 1.53 9.35 6.46
C MET A 74 2.43 8.58 5.50
N VAL A 75 1.94 8.24 4.31
CA VAL A 75 2.69 7.51 3.26
C VAL A 75 4.03 8.17 2.93
N LYS A 76 4.08 9.50 2.94
CA LYS A 76 5.29 10.27 2.61
C LYS A 76 6.27 10.40 3.79
N ARG A 77 5.88 9.94 4.97
CA ARG A 77 6.71 10.05 6.17
C ARG A 77 7.80 8.99 6.20
N GLN A 78 8.92 9.39 6.80
CA GLN A 78 10.12 8.56 6.89
C GLN A 78 9.90 7.15 7.47
N PRO A 79 9.09 6.91 8.51
CA PRO A 79 8.89 5.57 9.06
C PRO A 79 8.35 4.56 8.04
N ILE A 80 7.39 4.96 7.20
CA ILE A 80 6.80 4.10 6.18
C ILE A 80 7.81 3.84 5.04
N LEU A 81 8.46 4.90 4.55
CA LEU A 81 9.46 4.78 3.48
C LEU A 81 10.68 3.96 3.93
N GLN A 82 11.09 4.12 5.18
CA GLN A 82 12.18 3.35 5.76
C GLN A 82 11.79 1.89 5.97
N GLY A 83 10.58 1.61 6.47
CA GLY A 83 10.07 0.25 6.60
C GLY A 83 10.01 -0.47 5.26
N ALA A 84 9.51 0.19 4.21
CA ALA A 84 9.47 -0.36 2.86
C ALA A 84 10.88 -0.62 2.28
N ALA A 85 11.82 0.31 2.49
CA ALA A 85 13.20 0.13 2.06
C ALA A 85 13.88 -1.06 2.78
N GLN A 86 13.67 -1.21 4.09
CA GLN A 86 14.21 -2.31 4.88
C GLN A 86 13.62 -3.66 4.47
N ALA A 87 12.31 -3.74 4.27
CA ALA A 87 11.63 -4.97 3.84
C ALA A 87 12.13 -5.47 2.47
N LEU A 88 12.47 -4.54 1.57
CA LEU A 88 13.02 -4.85 0.26
C LEU A 88 14.56 -4.97 0.23
N GLY A 89 15.23 -4.80 1.38
CA GLY A 89 16.69 -4.86 1.46
C GLY A 89 17.40 -3.76 0.68
N LEU A 90 16.78 -2.58 0.52
CA LEU A 90 17.36 -1.46 -0.22
C LEU A 90 18.34 -0.69 0.67
N ASN A 91 19.50 -0.34 0.10
CA ASN A 91 20.51 0.46 0.78
C ASN A 91 20.20 1.97 0.82
N PHE A 92 19.05 2.39 0.31
CA PHE A 92 18.63 3.78 0.29
C PHE A 92 17.15 3.88 0.64
N ILE A 93 16.76 5.01 1.24
CA ILE A 93 15.37 5.32 1.54
C ILE A 93 14.80 6.10 0.33
N PRO A 94 13.65 5.66 -0.24
CA PRO A 94 13.00 6.40 -1.32
C PRO A 94 12.69 7.84 -0.88
N SER A 95 13.00 8.81 -1.73
CA SER A 95 12.63 10.20 -1.44
C SER A 95 11.11 10.35 -1.46
N GLY A 96 10.56 11.06 -0.48
CA GLY A 96 9.13 11.40 -0.46
C GLY A 96 8.66 12.17 -1.71
N GLY A 97 9.58 12.79 -2.45
CA GLY A 97 9.28 13.44 -3.74
C GLY A 97 9.01 12.45 -4.87
N ASN A 98 9.51 11.22 -4.77
CA ASN A 98 9.26 10.14 -5.74
C ASN A 98 7.98 9.36 -5.43
N VAL A 99 7.38 9.59 -4.28
CA VAL A 99 6.13 8.97 -3.85
C VAL A 99 5.03 10.02 -3.90
N SER A 100 4.01 9.78 -4.70
CA SER A 100 2.83 10.60 -4.79
C SER A 100 1.59 9.82 -4.37
N THR A 101 0.67 10.50 -3.73
CA THR A 101 -0.59 9.93 -3.27
C THR A 101 -1.72 10.73 -3.86
N ARG A 102 -2.78 10.04 -4.31
CA ARG A 102 -4.01 10.65 -4.81
C ARG A 102 -5.21 9.91 -4.24
N GLN A 103 -6.10 10.64 -3.63
CA GLN A 103 -7.41 10.13 -3.26
C GLN A 103 -8.32 10.15 -4.49
N ILE A 104 -9.02 9.05 -4.75
CA ILE A 104 -10.02 9.00 -5.82
C ILE A 104 -11.29 9.63 -5.26
N GLU A 105 -11.75 10.71 -5.89
CA GLU A 105 -12.92 11.47 -5.46
C GLU A 105 -14.15 10.58 -5.34
N SER A 106 -14.96 10.84 -4.33
CA SER A 106 -16.19 10.09 -4.01
C SER A 106 -15.97 8.59 -3.73
N THR A 107 -14.74 8.18 -3.46
CA THR A 107 -14.40 6.81 -3.08
C THR A 107 -13.55 6.77 -1.81
N GLN A 108 -13.36 5.58 -1.27
CA GLN A 108 -12.48 5.33 -0.14
C GLN A 108 -11.10 4.79 -0.58
N LEU A 109 -10.78 5.00 -1.86
CA LEU A 109 -9.56 4.50 -2.47
C LEU A 109 -8.46 5.57 -2.43
N LEU A 110 -7.28 5.16 -1.96
CA LEU A 110 -6.05 5.93 -1.99
C LEU A 110 -5.08 5.27 -2.97
N GLU A 111 -4.77 5.98 -4.04
CA GLU A 111 -3.70 5.59 -4.95
C GLU A 111 -2.36 6.06 -4.43
N ILE A 112 -1.39 5.16 -4.42
CA ILE A 112 0.00 5.41 -4.07
C ILE A 112 0.84 5.12 -5.31
N SER A 113 1.45 6.16 -5.87
CA SER A 113 2.30 6.05 -7.06
C SER A 113 3.75 6.30 -6.70
N VAL A 114 4.61 5.41 -7.14
CA VAL A 114 6.06 5.47 -6.92
C VAL A 114 6.78 5.63 -8.26
N ARG A 115 7.73 6.55 -8.35
CA ARG A 115 8.57 6.78 -9.51
C ARG A 115 9.98 6.29 -9.25
N ASP A 116 10.48 5.45 -10.16
CA ASP A 116 11.84 4.94 -10.11
C ASP A 116 12.41 4.74 -11.51
N THR A 117 13.72 4.60 -11.61
CA THR A 117 14.42 4.26 -12.86
C THR A 117 14.29 2.79 -13.22
N ASP A 118 13.97 1.93 -12.26
CA ASP A 118 13.74 0.49 -12.44
C ASP A 118 12.24 0.16 -12.27
N PRO A 119 11.57 -0.41 -13.29
CA PRO A 119 10.15 -0.72 -13.22
C PRO A 119 9.81 -1.80 -12.19
N THR A 120 10.69 -2.77 -11.99
CA THR A 120 10.47 -3.86 -11.02
C THR A 120 10.57 -3.33 -9.59
N ARG A 121 11.53 -2.46 -9.35
CA ARG A 121 11.72 -1.79 -8.06
C ARG A 121 10.58 -0.79 -7.77
N ALA A 122 10.14 -0.02 -8.77
CA ALA A 122 9.00 0.88 -8.62
C ALA A 122 7.75 0.14 -8.16
N LYS A 123 7.46 -1.03 -8.77
CA LYS A 123 6.34 -1.88 -8.38
C LYS A 123 6.50 -2.43 -6.96
N ALA A 124 7.62 -3.04 -6.66
CA ALA A 124 7.88 -3.61 -5.35
C ALA A 124 7.79 -2.56 -4.23
N LEU A 125 8.30 -1.34 -4.48
CA LEU A 125 8.19 -0.22 -3.55
C LEU A 125 6.74 0.24 -3.36
N ALA A 126 5.96 0.33 -4.43
CA ALA A 126 4.56 0.74 -4.32
C ALA A 126 3.75 -0.28 -3.48
N ASP A 127 3.93 -1.57 -3.75
CA ASP A 127 3.27 -2.65 -3.02
C ASP A 127 3.70 -2.67 -1.55
N GLU A 128 5.01 -2.53 -1.27
CA GLU A 128 5.53 -2.58 0.10
C GLU A 128 5.15 -1.33 0.91
N ILE A 129 5.11 -0.15 0.31
CA ILE A 129 4.60 1.07 0.98
C ILE A 129 3.14 0.87 1.40
N CYS A 130 2.31 0.23 0.56
CA CYS A 130 0.94 -0.13 0.90
C CYS A 130 0.89 -1.09 2.10
N ASN A 131 1.73 -2.13 2.11
CA ASN A 131 1.84 -3.08 3.22
C ASN A 131 2.24 -2.37 4.52
N GLN A 132 3.26 -1.53 4.47
CA GLN A 132 3.71 -0.76 5.64
C GLN A 132 2.63 0.20 6.16
N LEU A 133 1.85 0.81 5.27
CA LEU A 133 0.73 1.66 5.66
C LEU A 133 -0.35 0.85 6.40
N VAL A 134 -0.68 -0.34 5.92
CA VAL A 134 -1.64 -1.25 6.58
C VAL A 134 -1.11 -1.70 7.93
N LEU A 135 0.16 -2.12 8.03
CA LEU A 135 0.79 -2.57 9.28
C LEU A 135 0.82 -1.47 10.35
N GLN A 136 1.05 -0.23 9.95
CA GLN A 136 1.10 0.92 10.87
C GLN A 136 -0.29 1.55 11.11
N SER A 137 -1.34 1.01 10.49
CA SER A 137 -2.71 1.47 10.69
C SER A 137 -3.21 1.09 12.10
N PRO A 138 -3.86 2.01 12.82
CA PRO A 138 -4.47 1.71 14.13
C PRO A 138 -5.55 0.61 14.08
N THR A 139 -6.14 0.41 12.90
CA THR A 139 -7.15 -0.64 12.68
C THR A 139 -6.50 -2.03 12.74
N ASN A 140 -5.33 -2.19 12.13
CA ASN A 140 -4.61 -3.46 12.15
C ASN A 140 -4.20 -3.89 13.57
N SER A 141 -3.71 -2.96 14.39
CA SER A 141 -3.36 -3.25 15.78
C SER A 141 -4.58 -3.64 16.64
N ARG A 142 -5.77 -3.09 16.37
CA ARG A 142 -7.02 -3.49 17.04
C ARG A 142 -7.49 -4.87 16.59
N ASP A 143 -7.39 -5.17 15.29
CA ASP A 143 -7.78 -6.46 14.75
C ASP A 143 -6.83 -7.57 15.22
N GLN A 144 -5.54 -7.30 15.31
CA GLN A 144 -4.57 -8.21 15.91
C GLN A 144 -4.88 -8.47 17.40
N ALA A 145 -5.10 -7.44 18.19
CA ALA A 145 -5.45 -7.59 19.60
C ALA A 145 -6.76 -8.36 19.79
N ARG A 146 -7.74 -8.18 18.88
CA ARG A 146 -8.99 -8.96 18.89
C ARG A 146 -8.74 -10.43 18.52
N GLN A 147 -7.91 -10.69 17.51
CA GLN A 147 -7.53 -12.06 17.12
C GLN A 147 -6.79 -12.77 18.25
N ASP A 148 -5.82 -12.12 18.87
CA ASP A 148 -5.07 -12.66 20.01
C ASP A 148 -6.01 -12.98 21.20
N PHE A 149 -6.97 -12.11 21.47
CA PHE A 149 -7.98 -12.34 22.52
C PHE A 149 -8.89 -13.54 22.19
N VAL A 150 -9.38 -13.64 20.94
CA VAL A 150 -10.20 -14.77 20.50
C VAL A 150 -9.41 -16.07 20.57
N GLN A 151 -8.17 -16.05 20.14
CA GLN A 151 -7.30 -17.23 20.17
C GLN A 151 -6.99 -17.69 21.61
N ALA A 152 -6.77 -16.75 22.52
CA ALA A 152 -6.60 -17.04 23.93
C ALA A 152 -7.89 -17.66 24.54
N GLN A 153 -9.07 -17.16 24.19
CA GLN A 153 -10.35 -17.74 24.63
C GLN A 153 -10.58 -19.14 24.05
N LEU A 154 -10.24 -19.38 22.80
CA LEU A 154 -10.35 -20.70 22.18
C LEU A 154 -9.47 -21.72 22.92
N SER A 155 -8.23 -21.38 23.21
CA SER A 155 -7.32 -22.28 23.95
C SER A 155 -7.78 -22.56 25.39
N ASP A 156 -8.38 -21.57 26.06
CA ASP A 156 -8.96 -21.77 27.38
C ASP A 156 -10.19 -22.69 27.35
N LEU A 157 -11.05 -22.50 26.33
CA LEU A 157 -12.22 -23.37 26.12
C LEU A 157 -11.80 -24.81 25.77
N GLU A 158 -10.81 -24.99 24.88
CA GLU A 158 -10.28 -26.32 24.53
C GLU A 158 -9.74 -27.03 25.80
N THR A 159 -9.02 -26.29 26.65
CA THR A 159 -8.51 -26.83 27.91
C THR A 159 -9.63 -27.25 28.84
N LYS A 160 -10.69 -26.43 28.95
CA LYS A 160 -11.87 -26.76 29.78
C LYS A 160 -12.64 -27.95 29.24
N VAL A 161 -12.83 -28.04 27.94
CA VAL A 161 -13.46 -29.19 27.29
C VAL A 161 -12.69 -30.46 27.60
N LYS A 162 -11.37 -30.43 27.48
CA LYS A 162 -10.53 -31.60 27.77
C LYS A 162 -10.59 -32.02 29.22
N VAL A 163 -10.59 -31.07 30.16
CA VAL A 163 -10.73 -31.36 31.57
C VAL A 163 -12.11 -32.00 31.91
N THR A 164 -13.19 -31.47 31.30
CA THR A 164 -14.53 -32.05 31.49
C THR A 164 -14.68 -33.41 30.82
N GLU A 165 -14.04 -33.67 29.69
CA GLU A 165 -14.00 -34.99 29.07
C GLU A 165 -13.26 -36.00 29.96
N ASP A 166 -12.11 -35.64 30.52
CA ASP A 166 -11.37 -36.48 31.48
C ASP A 166 -12.18 -36.77 32.75
N GLU A 167 -12.94 -35.79 33.28
CA GLU A 167 -13.83 -35.96 34.42
C GLU A 167 -14.99 -36.91 34.08
N ILE A 168 -15.60 -36.81 32.91
CA ILE A 168 -16.67 -37.70 32.45
C ILE A 168 -16.16 -39.14 32.32
N GLU A 169 -14.97 -39.34 31.72
CA GLU A 169 -14.37 -40.68 31.62
C GLU A 169 -14.10 -41.29 33.02
N ALA A 170 -13.59 -40.49 33.96
CA ALA A 170 -13.33 -40.93 35.30
C ALA A 170 -14.64 -41.32 36.08
N GLU A 171 -15.73 -40.58 35.87
CA GLU A 171 -17.05 -40.91 36.46
C GLU A 171 -17.67 -42.16 35.80
N GLN A 172 -17.54 -42.32 34.48
CA GLN A 172 -17.98 -43.50 33.75
C GLN A 172 -17.25 -44.74 34.23
N ALA A 173 -15.93 -44.67 34.40
CA ALA A 173 -15.14 -45.79 34.94
C ALA A 173 -15.58 -46.19 36.36
N LYS A 174 -15.94 -45.22 37.24
CA LYS A 174 -16.48 -45.48 38.55
C LYS A 174 -17.86 -46.16 38.51
N LEU A 175 -18.74 -45.75 37.61
CA LEU A 175 -20.03 -46.34 37.36
C LEU A 175 -19.94 -47.79 36.91
N ASP A 176 -19.03 -48.07 35.96
CA ASP A 176 -18.79 -49.41 35.44
C ASP A 176 -18.20 -50.34 36.50
N ALA A 177 -17.31 -49.85 37.34
CA ALA A 177 -16.79 -50.58 38.49
C ALA A 177 -17.88 -50.88 39.53
N ALA A 178 -18.77 -49.93 39.80
CA ALA A 178 -19.88 -50.13 40.72
C ALA A 178 -20.93 -51.12 40.18
N ASN A 179 -21.23 -51.08 38.89
CA ASN A 179 -22.13 -52.01 38.22
C ASN A 179 -21.58 -53.43 38.16
N SER A 180 -20.29 -53.60 37.90
CA SER A 180 -19.64 -54.92 37.95
C SER A 180 -19.59 -55.51 39.32
N ALA A 181 -19.38 -54.74 40.39
CA ALA A 181 -19.47 -55.19 41.78
C ALA A 181 -20.87 -55.63 42.18
N ARG A 182 -21.93 -55.03 41.62
CA ARG A 182 -23.32 -55.39 41.83
C ARG A 182 -23.77 -56.67 41.13
N ALA A 183 -23.14 -56.99 39.99
CA ALA A 183 -23.43 -58.18 39.19
C ALA A 183 -22.83 -59.48 39.79
N ILE A 184 -21.98 -59.40 40.81
CA ILE A 184 -21.31 -60.53 41.48
C ILE A 184 -21.99 -60.92 42.81
N GLN A 185 -22.98 -60.15 43.28
CA GLN A 185 -23.81 -60.49 44.39
C GLN A 185 -25.14 -61.15 43.97
#